data_be9556abfe054fe76c3416813263fdc9
#
_entry.id   be9556abfe054fe76c3416813263fdc9
#
_cell.length_a   1.000
_cell.length_b   1.000
_cell.length_c   1.000
_cell.angle_alpha   90.00
_cell.angle_beta   90.00
_cell.angle_gamma   90.00
#
_symmetry.space_group_name_H-M   'P 1'
#
loop_
_entity.id
_entity.type
_entity.pdbx_description
1 polymer ?
#
loop_
_entity_poly.entity_id
_entity_poly.type
_entity_poly.pdbx_seq_one_letter_code
_entity_poly.pdbx_strand_id
1 'polypeptide(L)'
;LSGHLGGANELALRCAGYLKAVPVVTTATDLHSRFAVDVFAKKNGCAIFHMKAAKEASAALLAGKSVGFYSEFPWDGELPEGLVLCGKDGRPSAAADPENGEIAGEAPETGIAVTIHRGCLPFKNTVHVVPPAAVLGMGCRRGKDAASIRKAAEECLKGSDVYREALSAIASIDLKKEEVGLLSLAEAWQLPFLTFTEEELKAVQGEFTPSQFVKKITGVENVCE
;
A
#
# COMPACT_ATOMS: atom_id res chain seq x y z
N LEU A 1 11.16 18.51 -4.96
CA LEU A 1 10.83 17.65 -6.10
C LEU A 1 11.91 16.58 -6.18
N SER A 2 11.56 15.30 -6.00
CA SER A 2 12.52 14.24 -6.30
C SER A 2 12.68 14.12 -7.81
N GLY A 3 13.90 13.84 -8.29
CA GLY A 3 14.17 13.66 -9.72
C GLY A 3 13.34 12.52 -10.33
N HIS A 4 12.99 11.51 -9.52
CA HIS A 4 12.24 10.33 -9.95
C HIS A 4 10.72 10.55 -9.99
N LEU A 5 10.13 11.17 -8.97
CA LEU A 5 8.68 11.39 -8.88
C LEU A 5 8.23 12.73 -9.46
N GLY A 6 9.11 13.72 -9.49
CA GLY A 6 8.78 15.07 -9.95
C GLY A 6 8.75 15.25 -11.46
N GLY A 7 9.02 14.21 -12.25
CA GLY A 7 9.05 14.29 -13.71
C GLY A 7 10.25 15.07 -14.27
N ALA A 8 11.17 15.54 -13.43
CA ALA A 8 12.31 16.33 -13.87
C ALA A 8 13.24 15.55 -14.81
N ASN A 9 13.48 14.28 -14.51
CA ASN A 9 14.31 13.42 -15.35
C ASN A 9 13.65 13.18 -16.73
N GLU A 10 12.33 12.92 -16.73
CA GLU A 10 11.57 12.75 -17.97
C GLU A 10 11.58 14.04 -18.80
N LEU A 11 11.40 15.19 -18.16
CA LEU A 11 11.48 16.50 -18.83
C LEU A 11 12.88 16.74 -19.41
N ALA A 12 13.94 16.41 -18.66
CA ALA A 12 15.33 16.53 -19.13
C ALA A 12 15.59 15.65 -20.37
N LEU A 13 15.11 14.42 -20.37
CA LEU A 13 15.21 13.52 -21.52
C LEU A 13 14.46 14.07 -22.75
N ARG A 14 13.25 14.59 -22.57
CA ARG A 14 12.47 15.20 -23.65
C ARG A 14 13.16 16.45 -24.19
N CYS A 15 13.64 17.34 -23.32
CA CYS A 15 14.38 18.54 -23.73
C CYS A 15 15.65 18.17 -24.51
N ALA A 16 16.42 17.19 -24.02
CA ALA A 16 17.61 16.72 -24.71
C ALA A 16 17.30 16.16 -26.11
N GLY A 17 16.18 15.41 -26.25
CA GLY A 17 15.71 14.93 -27.54
C GLY A 17 15.40 16.05 -28.53
N TYR A 18 14.71 17.13 -28.09
CA TYR A 18 14.43 18.30 -28.93
C TYR A 18 15.70 19.07 -29.30
N LEU A 19 16.62 19.20 -28.37
CA LEU A 19 17.87 19.95 -28.54
C LEU A 19 18.98 19.12 -29.23
N LYS A 20 18.75 17.83 -29.51
CA LYS A 20 19.76 16.87 -29.97
C LYS A 20 21.01 16.86 -29.07
N ALA A 21 20.81 17.06 -27.75
CA ALA A 21 21.85 17.08 -26.73
C ALA A 21 21.91 15.71 -26.03
N VAL A 22 23.05 15.41 -25.42
CA VAL A 22 23.19 14.22 -24.58
C VAL A 22 22.53 14.49 -23.24
N PRO A 23 21.50 13.74 -22.82
CA PRO A 23 20.91 13.92 -21.52
C PRO A 23 21.84 13.39 -20.42
N VAL A 24 22.11 14.22 -19.43
CA VAL A 24 22.81 13.78 -18.21
C VAL A 24 21.78 13.84 -17.07
N VAL A 25 21.22 12.69 -16.75
CA VAL A 25 20.20 12.55 -15.72
C VAL A 25 20.79 11.67 -14.62
N THR A 26 21.25 12.31 -13.54
CA THR A 26 21.81 11.62 -12.38
C THR A 26 21.22 12.16 -11.09
N THR A 27 20.92 11.26 -10.16
CA THR A 27 20.63 11.62 -8.77
C THR A 27 21.70 10.98 -7.88
N ALA A 28 21.85 11.45 -6.64
CA ALA A 28 22.80 10.87 -5.70
C ALA A 28 22.54 9.36 -5.46
N THR A 29 21.29 8.94 -5.51
CA THR A 29 20.89 7.52 -5.41
C THR A 29 21.27 6.72 -6.65
N ASP A 30 21.17 7.31 -7.85
CA ASP A 30 21.56 6.64 -9.10
C ASP A 30 23.09 6.43 -9.18
N LEU A 31 23.85 7.46 -8.75
CA LEU A 31 25.32 7.40 -8.74
C LEU A 31 25.88 6.32 -7.81
N HIS A 32 25.17 6.00 -6.71
CA HIS A 32 25.63 5.04 -5.71
C HIS A 32 24.89 3.71 -5.76
N SER A 33 24.03 3.47 -6.75
CA SER A 33 23.18 2.26 -6.88
C SER A 33 22.43 1.91 -5.60
N ARG A 34 22.13 2.93 -4.77
CA ARG A 34 21.50 2.74 -3.47
C ARG A 34 19.98 2.68 -3.61
N PHE A 35 19.35 2.00 -2.64
CA PHE A 35 17.90 1.88 -2.59
C PHE A 35 17.21 3.25 -2.51
N ALA A 36 16.23 3.46 -3.40
CA ALA A 36 15.39 4.66 -3.43
C ALA A 36 13.92 4.28 -3.18
N VAL A 37 13.36 4.77 -2.07
CA VAL A 37 11.99 4.43 -1.64
C VAL A 37 10.96 4.80 -2.71
N ASP A 38 11.11 5.92 -3.37
CA ASP A 38 10.20 6.41 -4.40
C ASP A 38 10.23 5.55 -5.67
N VAL A 39 11.41 5.09 -6.06
CA VAL A 39 11.58 4.15 -7.19
C VAL A 39 10.94 2.81 -6.85
N PHE A 40 11.20 2.30 -5.64
CA PHE A 40 10.61 1.06 -5.16
C PHE A 40 9.08 1.12 -5.14
N ALA A 41 8.51 2.16 -4.54
CA ALA A 41 7.07 2.32 -4.47
C ALA A 41 6.43 2.45 -5.85
N LYS A 42 7.01 3.26 -6.75
CA LYS A 42 6.53 3.42 -8.13
C LYS A 42 6.55 2.09 -8.90
N LYS A 43 7.65 1.33 -8.79
CA LYS A 43 7.80 0.02 -9.45
C LYS A 43 6.73 -0.97 -9.02
N ASN A 44 6.32 -0.90 -7.74
CA ASN A 44 5.34 -1.81 -7.16
C ASN A 44 3.92 -1.23 -7.10
N GLY A 45 3.66 -0.08 -7.72
CA GLY A 45 2.33 0.55 -7.71
C GLY A 45 1.87 1.01 -6.32
N CYS A 46 2.81 1.24 -5.39
CA CYS A 46 2.51 1.62 -4.01
C CYS A 46 2.42 3.14 -3.86
N ALA A 47 1.57 3.59 -2.94
CA ALA A 47 1.57 4.97 -2.46
C ALA A 47 2.63 5.18 -1.37
N ILE A 48 3.12 6.41 -1.22
CA ILE A 48 4.08 6.78 -0.17
C ILE A 48 3.46 7.84 0.74
N PHE A 49 3.60 7.63 2.05
CA PHE A 49 3.21 8.60 3.05
C PHE A 49 4.40 8.96 3.95
N HIS A 50 4.29 10.12 4.64
CA HIS A 50 5.36 10.64 5.49
C HIS A 50 6.63 11.02 4.72
N MET A 51 6.48 11.85 3.68
CA MET A 51 7.58 12.28 2.79
C MET A 51 8.80 12.88 3.50
N LYS A 52 8.64 13.44 4.72
CA LYS A 52 9.77 13.90 5.53
C LYS A 52 10.64 12.70 5.95
N ALA A 53 10.01 11.64 6.48
CA ALA A 53 10.71 10.42 6.84
C ALA A 53 11.36 9.74 5.62
N ALA A 54 10.73 9.82 4.43
CA ALA A 54 11.33 9.30 3.19
C ALA A 54 12.63 10.02 2.82
N LYS A 55 12.70 11.34 3.01
CA LYS A 55 13.94 12.11 2.82
C LYS A 55 15.00 11.73 3.86
N GLU A 56 14.61 11.55 5.11
CA GLU A 56 15.50 11.12 6.19
C GLU A 56 16.06 9.71 5.95
N ALA A 57 15.22 8.77 5.48
CA ALA A 57 15.65 7.43 5.09
C ALA A 57 16.67 7.47 3.95
N SER A 58 16.39 8.25 2.90
CA SER A 58 17.32 8.42 1.78
C SER A 58 18.66 9.04 2.22
N ALA A 59 18.60 10.06 3.08
CA ALA A 59 19.81 10.69 3.62
C ALA A 59 20.63 9.73 4.50
N ALA A 60 19.97 8.89 5.31
CA ALA A 60 20.63 7.88 6.14
C ALA A 60 21.34 6.85 5.27
N LEU A 61 20.67 6.32 4.22
CA LEU A 61 21.29 5.39 3.27
C LEU A 61 22.50 6.00 2.55
N LEU A 62 22.40 7.25 2.10
CA LEU A 62 23.52 7.96 1.48
C LEU A 62 24.70 8.15 2.44
N ALA A 63 24.42 8.37 3.72
CA ALA A 63 25.43 8.47 4.77
C ALA A 63 26.01 7.11 5.21
N GLY A 64 25.61 6.01 4.60
CA GLY A 64 26.06 4.66 4.96
C GLY A 64 25.45 4.12 6.26
N LYS A 65 24.39 4.73 6.77
CA LYS A 65 23.65 4.25 7.95
C LYS A 65 22.62 3.20 7.54
N SER A 66 22.34 2.27 8.43
CA SER A 66 21.27 1.30 8.26
C SER A 66 19.90 1.95 8.40
N VAL A 67 18.96 1.54 7.56
CA VAL A 67 17.54 1.93 7.58
C VAL A 67 16.70 0.69 7.80
N GLY A 68 15.75 0.75 8.74
CA GLY A 68 14.87 -0.37 9.03
C GLY A 68 13.92 -0.67 7.86
N PHE A 69 13.60 -1.94 7.68
CA PHE A 69 12.60 -2.39 6.75
C PHE A 69 11.64 -3.35 7.45
N TYR A 70 10.37 -3.01 7.46
CA TYR A 70 9.29 -3.82 7.98
C TYR A 70 8.25 -4.05 6.88
N SER A 71 7.71 -5.26 6.79
CA SER A 71 6.62 -5.58 5.87
C SER A 71 5.56 -6.42 6.57
N GLU A 72 4.29 -6.05 6.43
CA GLU A 72 3.13 -6.88 6.80
C GLU A 72 2.90 -8.01 5.79
N PHE A 73 3.54 -7.95 4.64
CA PHE A 73 3.42 -8.91 3.55
C PHE A 73 4.67 -9.78 3.46
N PRO A 74 4.56 -10.99 2.95
CA PRO A 74 5.72 -11.82 2.66
C PRO A 74 6.73 -11.07 1.78
N TRP A 75 7.99 -11.19 2.13
CA TRP A 75 9.09 -10.65 1.35
C TRP A 75 9.93 -11.79 0.80
N ASP A 76 9.96 -11.90 -0.53
CA ASP A 76 10.75 -12.88 -1.23
C ASP A 76 11.96 -12.21 -1.88
N GLY A 77 13.16 -12.58 -1.46
CA GLY A 77 14.42 -12.08 -2.03
C GLY A 77 15.33 -11.38 -1.03
N GLU A 78 16.48 -10.98 -1.54
CA GLU A 78 17.49 -10.24 -0.77
C GLU A 78 17.04 -8.79 -0.55
N LEU A 79 17.28 -8.29 0.66
CA LEU A 79 17.06 -6.88 0.95
C LEU A 79 18.14 -6.04 0.23
N PRO A 80 17.76 -4.89 -0.33
CA PRO A 80 18.72 -3.93 -0.85
C PRO A 80 19.74 -3.50 0.20
N GLU A 81 20.98 -3.23 -0.25
CA GLU A 81 22.07 -2.79 0.61
C GLU A 81 21.67 -1.57 1.47
N GLY A 82 21.99 -1.64 2.76
CA GLY A 82 21.67 -0.60 3.74
C GLY A 82 20.31 -0.75 4.41
N LEU A 83 19.45 -1.68 3.97
CA LEU A 83 18.22 -2.02 4.66
C LEU A 83 18.43 -3.18 5.64
N VAL A 84 17.78 -3.11 6.79
CA VAL A 84 17.78 -4.15 7.83
C VAL A 84 16.36 -4.61 8.08
N LEU A 85 16.11 -5.91 7.91
CA LEU A 85 14.80 -6.49 8.20
C LEU A 85 14.48 -6.36 9.69
N CYS A 86 13.32 -5.79 9.99
CA CYS A 86 12.87 -5.54 11.35
C CYS A 86 11.46 -6.12 11.58
N GLY A 87 11.19 -6.45 12.84
CA GLY A 87 9.85 -6.79 13.30
C GLY A 87 8.94 -5.55 13.43
N LYS A 88 7.69 -5.78 13.80
CA LYS A 88 6.69 -4.71 14.04
C LYS A 88 7.09 -3.76 15.18
N ASP A 89 7.97 -4.20 16.07
CA ASP A 89 8.55 -3.41 17.17
C ASP A 89 9.78 -2.58 16.73
N GLY A 90 10.12 -2.61 15.45
CA GLY A 90 11.26 -1.90 14.85
C GLY A 90 12.63 -2.52 15.16
N ARG A 91 12.67 -3.66 15.84
CA ARG A 91 13.92 -4.34 16.15
C ARG A 91 14.36 -5.24 14.99
N PRO A 92 15.67 -5.35 14.74
CA PRO A 92 16.19 -6.28 13.74
C PRO A 92 15.67 -7.70 13.97
N SER A 93 15.23 -8.36 12.91
CA SER A 93 14.75 -9.74 12.97
C SER A 93 15.92 -10.72 12.96
N ALA A 94 15.86 -11.75 13.80
CA ALA A 94 16.88 -12.82 13.86
C ALA A 94 17.07 -13.58 12.53
N ALA A 95 16.11 -13.47 11.61
CA ALA A 95 16.22 -14.04 10.27
C ALA A 95 17.21 -13.29 9.36
N ALA A 96 17.72 -12.14 9.78
CA ALA A 96 18.63 -11.31 8.98
C ALA A 96 20.09 -11.77 9.01
N ASP A 97 20.48 -12.60 9.97
CA ASP A 97 21.83 -13.19 10.03
C ASP A 97 21.80 -14.61 10.63
N PRO A 98 21.61 -15.63 9.79
CA PRO A 98 21.54 -17.03 10.26
C PRO A 98 22.88 -17.58 10.77
N GLU A 99 24.02 -16.92 10.48
CA GLU A 99 25.33 -17.45 10.88
C GLU A 99 25.78 -16.99 12.29
N ASN A 100 25.33 -15.84 12.78
CA ASN A 100 25.83 -15.29 14.04
C ASN A 100 24.85 -15.28 15.23
N GLY A 101 23.59 -15.56 15.08
CA GLY A 101 22.62 -15.75 16.19
C GLY A 101 22.46 -14.58 17.17
N GLU A 102 23.30 -13.56 17.09
CA GLU A 102 23.23 -12.37 17.90
C GLU A 102 22.59 -11.22 17.11
N ILE A 103 21.45 -10.75 17.58
CA ILE A 103 20.83 -9.52 17.10
C ILE A 103 21.69 -8.35 17.62
N ALA A 104 22.84 -8.12 16.99
CA ALA A 104 23.75 -7.05 17.35
C ALA A 104 23.44 -5.80 16.52
N GLY A 105 22.58 -4.91 17.05
CA GLY A 105 22.36 -3.59 16.47
C GLY A 105 21.29 -2.82 17.23
N GLU A 106 21.53 -1.54 17.46
CA GLU A 106 20.47 -0.63 17.91
C GLU A 106 19.35 -0.59 16.86
N ALA A 107 18.10 -0.55 17.31
CA ALA A 107 16.95 -0.41 16.43
C ALA A 107 17.11 0.85 15.58
N PRO A 108 16.97 0.77 14.24
CA PRO A 108 17.10 1.94 13.39
C PRO A 108 16.06 3.02 13.76
N GLU A 109 16.49 4.27 13.92
CA GLU A 109 15.55 5.37 14.21
C GLU A 109 14.61 5.64 13.03
N THR A 110 15.09 5.39 11.81
CA THR A 110 14.36 5.64 10.57
C THR A 110 14.19 4.32 9.82
N GLY A 111 13.00 4.11 9.29
CA GLY A 111 12.72 2.90 8.52
C GLY A 111 11.52 3.02 7.62
N ILE A 112 11.35 1.99 6.81
CA ILE A 112 10.29 1.82 5.82
C ILE A 112 9.35 0.74 6.33
N ALA A 113 8.05 1.03 6.36
CA ALA A 113 7.01 0.07 6.65
C ALA A 113 6.14 -0.15 5.40
N VAL A 114 6.18 -1.37 4.85
CA VAL A 114 5.23 -1.81 3.82
C VAL A 114 3.99 -2.30 4.53
N THR A 115 2.93 -1.48 4.53
CA THR A 115 1.73 -1.69 5.35
C THR A 115 0.51 -1.04 4.72
N ILE A 116 -0.68 -1.56 5.03
CA ILE A 116 -1.95 -0.89 4.69
C ILE A 116 -2.48 -0.04 5.85
N HIS A 117 -1.87 -0.10 7.04
CA HIS A 117 -2.35 0.52 8.26
C HIS A 117 -1.61 1.83 8.59
N ARG A 118 -2.37 2.88 8.93
CA ARG A 118 -1.83 4.19 9.28
C ARG A 118 -1.07 4.19 10.60
N GLY A 119 -1.54 3.39 11.58
CA GLY A 119 -0.96 3.27 12.90
C GLY A 119 0.24 2.33 12.99
N CYS A 120 0.67 1.72 11.87
CA CYS A 120 1.85 0.86 11.85
C CYS A 120 3.12 1.70 11.81
N LEU A 121 3.68 2.03 12.98
CA LEU A 121 4.84 2.91 13.16
C LEU A 121 5.98 2.16 13.85
N PRO A 122 6.64 1.20 13.19
CA PRO A 122 7.72 0.42 13.81
C PRO A 122 8.94 1.26 14.18
N PHE A 123 9.15 2.40 13.51
CA PHE A 123 10.31 3.26 13.73
C PHE A 123 9.89 4.65 14.20
N LYS A 124 10.80 5.38 14.85
CA LYS A 124 10.59 6.77 15.26
C LYS A 124 10.24 7.66 14.05
N ASN A 125 10.94 7.45 12.92
CA ASN A 125 10.68 8.08 11.65
C ASN A 125 10.28 6.98 10.64
N THR A 126 8.99 6.69 10.54
CA THR A 126 8.47 5.65 9.65
C THR A 126 8.00 6.24 8.32
N VAL A 127 8.52 5.70 7.22
CA VAL A 127 7.96 5.90 5.87
C VAL A 127 6.94 4.80 5.61
N HIS A 128 5.70 5.15 5.27
CA HIS A 128 4.75 4.14 4.81
C HIS A 128 4.84 3.98 3.30
N VAL A 129 5.02 2.76 2.87
CA VAL A 129 4.84 2.30 1.48
C VAL A 129 3.60 1.42 1.47
N VAL A 130 2.54 1.92 0.83
CA VAL A 130 1.20 1.34 0.91
C VAL A 130 0.87 0.64 -0.41
N PRO A 131 0.88 -0.70 -0.43
CA PRO A 131 0.49 -1.46 -1.62
C PRO A 131 -1.03 -1.49 -1.78
N PRO A 132 -1.56 -1.59 -3.02
CA PRO A 132 -2.98 -1.77 -3.28
C PRO A 132 -3.38 -3.25 -3.03
N ALA A 133 -3.38 -3.66 -1.76
CA ALA A 133 -3.52 -5.05 -1.32
C ALA A 133 -4.86 -5.36 -0.63
N ALA A 134 -5.78 -4.38 -0.54
CA ALA A 134 -7.07 -4.55 0.10
C ALA A 134 -8.23 -4.39 -0.89
N VAL A 135 -9.31 -5.09 -0.61
CA VAL A 135 -10.59 -4.95 -1.33
C VAL A 135 -11.65 -4.47 -0.34
N LEU A 136 -12.46 -3.49 -0.73
CA LEU A 136 -13.55 -3.00 0.08
C LEU A 136 -14.86 -3.73 -0.30
N GLY A 137 -15.29 -4.67 0.53
CA GLY A 137 -16.60 -5.30 0.40
C GLY A 137 -17.72 -4.35 0.84
N MET A 138 -18.73 -4.13 -0.01
CA MET A 138 -19.82 -3.20 0.30
C MET A 138 -21.20 -3.77 -0.04
N GLY A 139 -22.11 -3.61 0.91
CA GLY A 139 -23.55 -3.86 0.72
C GLY A 139 -24.38 -2.64 1.11
N CYS A 140 -25.49 -2.45 0.45
CA CYS A 140 -26.42 -1.36 0.80
C CYS A 140 -27.87 -1.74 0.48
N ARG A 141 -28.84 -0.98 1.01
CA ARG A 141 -30.21 -1.05 0.56
C ARG A 141 -30.33 -0.49 -0.86
N ARG A 142 -31.26 -1.04 -1.63
CA ARG A 142 -31.53 -0.59 -3.01
C ARG A 142 -31.83 0.90 -3.04
N GLY A 143 -31.20 1.61 -3.98
CA GLY A 143 -31.38 3.05 -4.16
C GLY A 143 -30.76 3.90 -3.05
N LYS A 144 -29.79 3.40 -2.30
CA LYS A 144 -29.07 4.21 -1.31
C LYS A 144 -28.26 5.29 -1.99
N ASP A 145 -28.34 6.52 -1.47
CA ASP A 145 -27.63 7.66 -2.05
C ASP A 145 -26.09 7.53 -1.94
N ALA A 146 -25.40 8.02 -2.96
CA ALA A 146 -23.94 7.89 -3.09
C ALA A 146 -23.18 8.59 -1.96
N ALA A 147 -23.69 9.69 -1.41
CA ALA A 147 -23.05 10.42 -0.32
C ALA A 147 -23.02 9.60 0.97
N SER A 148 -24.14 8.94 1.30
CA SER A 148 -24.22 8.03 2.47
C SER A 148 -23.31 6.81 2.31
N ILE A 149 -23.25 6.23 1.10
CA ILE A 149 -22.37 5.09 0.80
C ILE A 149 -20.90 5.51 0.97
N ARG A 150 -20.51 6.64 0.39
CA ARG A 150 -19.16 7.19 0.52
C ARG A 150 -18.79 7.44 1.98
N LYS A 151 -19.68 8.08 2.74
CA LYS A 151 -19.46 8.35 4.17
C LYS A 151 -19.21 7.05 4.94
N ALA A 152 -20.06 6.02 4.72
CA ALA A 152 -19.88 4.73 5.38
C ALA A 152 -18.55 4.06 5.02
N ALA A 153 -18.12 4.13 3.75
CA ALA A 153 -16.84 3.62 3.31
C ALA A 153 -15.65 4.35 3.98
N GLU A 154 -15.71 5.69 4.03
CA GLU A 154 -14.68 6.50 4.70
C GLU A 154 -14.61 6.22 6.21
N GLU A 155 -15.75 6.06 6.87
CA GLU A 155 -15.84 5.70 8.30
C GLU A 155 -15.28 4.29 8.56
N CYS A 156 -15.60 3.33 7.70
CA CYS A 156 -15.05 1.97 7.77
C CYS A 156 -13.54 1.97 7.68
N LEU A 157 -12.96 2.61 6.67
CA LEU A 157 -11.51 2.71 6.49
C LEU A 157 -10.81 3.41 7.66
N LYS A 158 -11.46 4.45 8.21
CA LYS A 158 -10.95 5.13 9.39
C LYS A 158 -10.99 4.24 10.62
N GLY A 159 -12.09 3.51 10.82
CA GLY A 159 -12.25 2.59 11.96
C GLY A 159 -11.31 1.39 11.90
N SER A 160 -10.99 0.92 10.70
CA SER A 160 -10.06 -0.19 10.46
C SER A 160 -8.60 0.26 10.37
N ASP A 161 -8.31 1.55 10.51
CA ASP A 161 -6.97 2.14 10.38
C ASP A 161 -6.32 1.91 9.00
N VAL A 162 -7.10 1.62 7.96
CA VAL A 162 -6.62 1.29 6.62
C VAL A 162 -6.53 2.54 5.74
N TYR A 163 -5.45 2.67 4.98
CA TYR A 163 -5.33 3.68 3.93
C TYR A 163 -6.31 3.42 2.80
N ARG A 164 -6.96 4.47 2.26
CA ARG A 164 -7.76 4.35 1.05
C ARG A 164 -6.92 3.90 -0.15
N GLU A 165 -5.70 4.36 -0.23
CA GLU A 165 -4.71 4.04 -1.25
C GLU A 165 -4.27 2.56 -1.22
N ALA A 166 -4.62 1.84 -0.15
CA ALA A 166 -4.45 0.39 -0.06
C ALA A 166 -5.54 -0.39 -0.82
N LEU A 167 -6.61 0.28 -1.25
CA LEU A 167 -7.69 -0.38 -1.97
C LEU A 167 -7.31 -0.64 -3.42
N SER A 168 -7.48 -1.88 -3.84
CA SER A 168 -7.34 -2.33 -5.23
C SER A 168 -8.68 -2.42 -5.96
N ALA A 169 -9.79 -2.62 -5.22
CA ALA A 169 -11.13 -2.74 -5.78
C ALA A 169 -12.21 -2.46 -4.72
N ILE A 170 -13.43 -2.21 -5.19
CA ILE A 170 -14.67 -2.30 -4.41
C ILE A 170 -15.41 -3.55 -4.89
N ALA A 171 -15.92 -4.35 -3.97
CA ALA A 171 -16.60 -5.60 -4.28
C ALA A 171 -18.01 -5.67 -3.69
N SER A 172 -18.91 -6.39 -4.35
CA SER A 172 -20.26 -6.66 -3.89
C SER A 172 -20.83 -7.94 -4.51
N ILE A 173 -22.04 -8.32 -4.11
CA ILE A 173 -22.78 -9.37 -4.80
C ILE A 173 -23.37 -8.83 -6.12
N ASP A 174 -23.56 -9.70 -7.12
CA ASP A 174 -24.03 -9.36 -8.46
C ASP A 174 -25.41 -8.70 -8.51
N LEU A 175 -26.26 -8.97 -7.48
CA LEU A 175 -27.53 -8.25 -7.27
C LEU A 175 -27.36 -6.72 -7.13
N LYS A 176 -26.11 -6.26 -6.89
CA LYS A 176 -25.73 -4.86 -6.73
C LYS A 176 -24.96 -4.27 -7.92
N LYS A 177 -24.79 -5.03 -8.99
CA LYS A 177 -24.02 -4.61 -10.17
C LYS A 177 -24.51 -3.31 -10.83
N GLU A 178 -25.81 -2.98 -10.68
CA GLU A 178 -26.42 -1.77 -11.22
C GLU A 178 -26.77 -0.72 -10.15
N GLU A 179 -26.27 -0.89 -8.93
CA GLU A 179 -26.53 0.04 -7.82
C GLU A 179 -25.75 1.34 -8.04
N VAL A 180 -26.45 2.39 -8.46
CA VAL A 180 -25.89 3.68 -8.86
C VAL A 180 -24.95 4.26 -7.79
N GLY A 181 -25.31 4.14 -6.50
CA GLY A 181 -24.49 4.67 -5.42
C GLY A 181 -23.13 3.97 -5.27
N LEU A 182 -23.07 2.65 -5.51
CA LEU A 182 -21.81 1.89 -5.48
C LEU A 182 -20.97 2.19 -6.72
N LEU A 183 -21.59 2.26 -7.89
CA LEU A 183 -20.91 2.63 -9.13
C LEU A 183 -20.32 4.04 -9.03
N SER A 184 -21.07 5.01 -8.50
CA SER A 184 -20.59 6.38 -8.28
C SER A 184 -19.41 6.44 -7.29
N LEU A 185 -19.40 5.59 -6.25
CA LEU A 185 -18.26 5.50 -5.34
C LEU A 185 -17.02 4.96 -6.04
N ALA A 186 -17.16 3.87 -6.81
CA ALA A 186 -16.08 3.24 -7.54
C ALA A 186 -15.46 4.21 -8.58
N GLU A 187 -16.30 4.93 -9.32
CA GLU A 187 -15.86 5.97 -10.25
C GLU A 187 -15.14 7.12 -9.53
N ALA A 188 -15.70 7.65 -8.44
CA ALA A 188 -15.10 8.74 -7.68
C ALA A 188 -13.74 8.38 -7.06
N TRP A 189 -13.55 7.12 -6.71
CA TRP A 189 -12.29 6.61 -6.16
C TRP A 189 -11.36 6.01 -7.22
N GLN A 190 -11.80 5.96 -8.47
CA GLN A 190 -11.05 5.37 -9.60
C GLN A 190 -10.65 3.91 -9.33
N LEU A 191 -11.55 3.15 -8.70
CA LEU A 191 -11.37 1.75 -8.38
C LEU A 191 -12.29 0.88 -9.25
N PRO A 192 -11.87 -0.32 -9.65
CA PRO A 192 -12.74 -1.29 -10.29
C PRO A 192 -13.87 -1.70 -9.32
N PHE A 193 -15.08 -1.86 -9.85
CA PHE A 193 -16.20 -2.44 -9.13
C PHE A 193 -16.37 -3.88 -9.56
N LEU A 194 -16.12 -4.81 -8.64
CA LEU A 194 -16.20 -6.25 -8.85
C LEU A 194 -17.51 -6.77 -8.27
N THR A 195 -18.15 -7.70 -8.97
CA THR A 195 -19.34 -8.35 -8.46
C THR A 195 -19.21 -9.86 -8.58
N PHE A 196 -19.73 -10.58 -7.59
CA PHE A 196 -19.66 -12.02 -7.48
C PHE A 196 -21.05 -12.61 -7.38
N THR A 197 -21.26 -13.76 -7.99
CA THR A 197 -22.52 -14.50 -7.90
C THR A 197 -22.70 -15.14 -6.53
N GLU A 198 -23.94 -15.57 -6.24
CA GLU A 198 -24.26 -16.31 -5.03
C GLU A 198 -23.42 -17.61 -4.94
N GLU A 199 -23.21 -18.29 -6.06
CA GLU A 199 -22.45 -19.53 -6.14
C GLU A 199 -20.98 -19.31 -5.84
N GLU A 200 -20.40 -18.26 -6.40
CA GLU A 200 -19.00 -17.88 -6.13
C GLU A 200 -18.79 -17.53 -4.65
N LEU A 201 -19.70 -16.78 -4.06
CA LEU A 201 -19.60 -16.41 -2.64
C LEU A 201 -19.80 -17.63 -1.72
N LYS A 202 -20.65 -18.59 -2.08
CA LYS A 202 -20.81 -19.85 -1.33
C LYS A 202 -19.61 -20.78 -1.41
N ALA A 203 -18.84 -20.69 -2.49
CA ALA A 203 -17.66 -21.51 -2.70
C ALA A 203 -16.45 -21.06 -1.85
N VAL A 204 -16.48 -19.82 -1.31
CA VAL A 204 -15.40 -19.30 -0.46
C VAL A 204 -15.42 -20.01 0.90
N GLN A 205 -14.27 -20.55 1.27
CA GLN A 205 -14.06 -21.17 2.58
C GLN A 205 -13.50 -20.16 3.56
N GLY A 206 -14.04 -20.11 4.78
CA GLY A 206 -13.57 -19.21 5.83
C GLY A 206 -14.58 -19.11 6.97
N GLU A 207 -14.18 -18.43 8.03
CA GLU A 207 -15.06 -18.04 9.13
C GLU A 207 -15.60 -16.64 8.85
N PHE A 208 -16.90 -16.53 8.60
CA PHE A 208 -17.58 -15.27 8.30
C PHE A 208 -18.64 -15.00 9.35
N THR A 209 -18.93 -13.72 9.58
CA THR A 209 -20.03 -13.29 10.48
C THR A 209 -21.37 -13.54 9.80
N PRO A 210 -22.18 -14.56 10.23
CA PRO A 210 -23.42 -14.88 9.56
C PRO A 210 -24.51 -13.83 9.81
N SER A 211 -25.27 -13.48 8.76
CA SER A 211 -26.43 -12.59 8.84
C SER A 211 -27.66 -13.27 8.27
N GLN A 212 -28.63 -13.57 9.13
CA GLN A 212 -29.91 -14.16 8.74
C GLN A 212 -30.68 -13.25 7.75
N PHE A 213 -30.55 -11.93 7.91
CA PHE A 213 -31.18 -10.97 7.00
C PHE A 213 -30.54 -11.02 5.62
N VAL A 214 -29.22 -11.05 5.55
CA VAL A 214 -28.48 -11.16 4.29
C VAL A 214 -28.81 -12.48 3.61
N LYS A 215 -28.77 -13.60 4.33
CA LYS A 215 -29.13 -14.92 3.81
C LYS A 215 -30.53 -14.97 3.17
N LYS A 216 -31.53 -14.32 3.79
CA LYS A 216 -32.89 -14.29 3.27
C LYS A 216 -33.01 -13.55 1.94
N ILE A 217 -32.16 -12.54 1.70
CA ILE A 217 -32.25 -11.69 0.51
C ILE A 217 -31.32 -12.18 -0.60
N THR A 218 -30.13 -12.63 -0.24
CA THR A 218 -29.02 -12.90 -1.18
C THR A 218 -28.71 -14.40 -1.33
N GLY A 219 -29.26 -15.24 -0.47
CA GLY A 219 -28.97 -16.68 -0.45
C GLY A 219 -27.64 -17.06 0.21
N VAL A 220 -26.79 -16.09 0.55
CA VAL A 220 -25.52 -16.26 1.26
C VAL A 220 -25.55 -15.60 2.64
N GLU A 221 -24.77 -16.14 3.59
CA GLU A 221 -24.77 -15.64 4.97
C GLU A 221 -23.99 -14.34 5.15
N ASN A 222 -23.02 -14.09 4.26
CA ASN A 222 -22.20 -12.90 4.23
C ASN A 222 -21.87 -12.50 2.78
N VAL A 223 -21.75 -11.20 2.53
CA VAL A 223 -21.45 -10.62 1.19
C VAL A 223 -20.23 -9.70 1.23
N CYS A 224 -19.85 -9.21 2.42
CA CYS A 224 -18.89 -8.11 2.56
C CYS A 224 -17.58 -8.49 3.27
N GLU A 225 -17.45 -9.72 3.75
CA GLU A 225 -16.22 -10.24 4.38
C GLU A 225 -15.47 -11.21 3.49
#